data_236b3c2e87c5ce3c7f40662d41df1083
#
_entry.id   236b3c2e87c5ce3c7f40662d41df1083
#
_cell.length_a   1.000
_cell.length_b   1.000
_cell.length_c   1.000
_cell.angle_alpha   90.00
_cell.angle_beta   90.00
_cell.angle_gamma   90.00
#
_symmetry.space_group_name_H-M   'P 1'
#
loop_
_entity.id
_entity.type
_entity.pdbx_description
1 polymer ?
#
loop_
_entity_poly.entity_id
_entity_poly.type
_entity_poly.pdbx_seq_one_letter_code
_entity_poly.pdbx_strand_id
1 'polypeptide(L)'
;MEHRITEQDSVYDDLQRMSVHDILTGINREDARVHEAVRQTIPVMERLVERIVERMERGGRMFYIGAGTSGRLGVTDASELPPTYGVPFDRVIGLIAGGDRKSVV
;
A
#
# COMPACT_ATOMS: atom_id res chain seq x y z
N MET A 1 12.84 1.35 26.85
CA MET A 1 12.72 1.97 25.52
C MET A 1 11.83 1.12 24.65
N GLU A 2 10.87 1.75 24.04
CA GLU A 2 9.95 1.04 23.18
C GLU A 2 10.62 0.68 21.86
N HIS A 3 10.46 -0.57 21.46
CA HIS A 3 11.07 -1.06 20.24
C HIS A 3 10.07 -0.97 19.08
N ARG A 4 10.42 -0.23 18.06
CA ARG A 4 9.56 -0.07 16.88
C ARG A 4 9.83 -1.18 15.88
N ILE A 5 8.77 -1.72 15.30
CA ILE A 5 8.89 -2.79 14.32
C ILE A 5 9.70 -2.35 13.11
N THR A 6 9.50 -1.11 12.64
CA THR A 6 10.23 -0.60 11.48
C THR A 6 11.69 -0.32 11.76
N GLU A 7 12.07 -0.22 13.03
CA GLU A 7 13.45 0.02 13.44
C GLU A 7 14.08 -1.22 14.08
N GLN A 8 13.40 -2.33 13.98
CA GLN A 8 13.88 -3.59 14.50
C GLN A 8 15.14 -4.02 13.74
N ASP A 9 16.08 -4.61 14.46
CA ASP A 9 17.31 -5.08 13.85
C ASP A 9 17.02 -6.10 12.77
N SER A 10 17.77 -6.01 11.68
CA SER A 10 17.68 -6.97 10.60
C SER A 10 18.15 -8.35 11.09
N VAL A 11 17.57 -9.40 10.50
CA VAL A 11 18.10 -10.75 10.70
C VAL A 11 19.41 -10.97 9.94
N TYR A 12 19.83 -10.01 9.14
CA TYR A 12 21.04 -10.07 8.33
C TYR A 12 22.07 -9.09 8.88
N ASP A 13 22.91 -9.57 9.79
CA ASP A 13 23.97 -8.75 10.37
C ASP A 13 25.17 -8.69 9.42
N ASP A 14 26.02 -7.67 9.63
CA ASP A 14 27.27 -7.54 8.86
C ASP A 14 27.06 -7.53 7.35
N LEU A 15 26.09 -6.74 6.89
CA LEU A 15 25.83 -6.62 5.47
C LEU A 15 27.06 -6.30 4.63
N GLN A 16 27.96 -5.49 5.20
CA GLN A 16 29.19 -5.09 4.48
C GLN A 16 30.13 -6.26 4.23
N ARG A 17 29.96 -7.39 4.95
CA ARG A 17 30.79 -8.58 4.80
C ARG A 17 30.12 -9.64 3.93
N MET A 18 28.88 -9.44 3.56
CA MET A 18 28.15 -10.43 2.77
C MET A 18 28.51 -10.31 1.31
N SER A 19 28.47 -11.42 0.61
CA SER A 19 28.63 -11.40 -0.84
C SER A 19 27.40 -10.80 -1.49
N VAL A 20 27.54 -10.32 -2.72
CA VAL A 20 26.39 -9.82 -3.48
C VAL A 20 25.34 -10.92 -3.61
N HIS A 21 25.77 -12.15 -3.87
CA HIS A 21 24.84 -13.26 -3.98
C HIS A 21 24.02 -13.45 -2.70
N ASP A 22 24.67 -13.40 -1.53
CA ASP A 22 23.98 -13.58 -0.27
C ASP A 22 23.01 -12.44 0.02
N ILE A 23 23.38 -11.21 -0.32
CA ILE A 23 22.50 -10.06 -0.15
C ILE A 23 21.25 -10.21 -1.01
N LEU A 24 21.44 -10.54 -2.28
CA LEU A 24 20.30 -10.70 -3.19
C LEU A 24 19.40 -11.87 -2.78
N THR A 25 20.00 -12.96 -2.37
CA THR A 25 19.24 -14.12 -1.89
C THR A 25 18.44 -13.77 -0.64
N GLY A 26 19.03 -12.99 0.26
CA GLY A 26 18.34 -12.54 1.47
C GLY A 26 17.14 -11.66 1.14
N ILE A 27 17.32 -10.72 0.22
CA ILE A 27 16.23 -9.86 -0.23
C ILE A 27 15.09 -10.69 -0.81
N ASN A 28 15.42 -11.63 -1.67
CA ASN A 28 14.41 -12.50 -2.29
C ASN A 28 13.65 -13.32 -1.26
N ARG A 29 14.36 -13.82 -0.26
CA ARG A 29 13.74 -14.61 0.81
C ARG A 29 12.78 -13.75 1.65
N GLU A 30 13.17 -12.53 1.96
CA GLU A 30 12.29 -11.63 2.72
C GLU A 30 11.07 -11.23 1.90
N ASP A 31 11.23 -11.03 0.59
CA ASP A 31 10.11 -10.73 -0.28
C ASP A 31 9.09 -11.88 -0.29
N ALA A 32 9.56 -13.12 -0.26
CA ALA A 32 8.66 -14.26 -0.20
C ALA A 32 7.84 -14.29 1.09
N ARG A 33 8.40 -13.82 2.20
CA ARG A 33 7.67 -13.73 3.46
C ARG A 33 6.54 -12.71 3.38
N VAL A 34 6.77 -11.60 2.69
CA VAL A 34 5.73 -10.59 2.49
C VAL A 34 4.56 -11.19 1.72
N HIS A 35 4.86 -11.89 0.64
CA HIS A 35 3.86 -12.55 -0.18
C HIS A 35 2.99 -13.50 0.67
N GLU A 36 3.61 -14.30 1.53
CA GLU A 36 2.87 -15.23 2.38
C GLU A 36 2.01 -14.52 3.42
N ALA A 37 2.55 -13.45 4.01
CA ALA A 37 1.79 -12.67 4.97
C ALA A 37 0.54 -12.04 4.33
N VAL A 38 0.69 -11.52 3.14
CA VAL A 38 -0.43 -10.93 2.40
C VAL A 38 -1.47 -12.00 2.06
N ARG A 39 -1.02 -13.19 1.67
CA ARG A 39 -1.94 -14.27 1.34
C ARG A 39 -2.91 -14.58 2.48
N GLN A 40 -2.44 -14.51 3.70
CA GLN A 40 -3.26 -14.80 4.87
C GLN A 40 -4.37 -13.75 5.09
N THR A 41 -4.24 -12.58 4.52
CA THR A 41 -5.22 -11.52 4.66
C THR A 41 -6.30 -11.54 3.57
N ILE A 42 -6.15 -12.41 2.57
CA ILE A 42 -7.08 -12.45 1.45
C ILE A 42 -8.55 -12.59 1.87
N PRO A 43 -8.92 -13.48 2.80
CA PRO A 43 -10.34 -13.58 3.18
C PRO A 43 -10.91 -12.28 3.75
N VAL A 44 -10.10 -11.52 4.49
CA VAL A 44 -10.53 -10.23 5.03
C VAL A 44 -10.62 -9.19 3.92
N MET A 45 -9.61 -9.16 3.05
CA MET A 45 -9.61 -8.25 1.90
C MET A 45 -10.78 -8.52 0.97
N GLU A 46 -11.11 -9.77 0.76
CA GLU A 46 -12.24 -10.14 -0.09
C GLU A 46 -13.53 -9.53 0.44
N ARG A 47 -13.79 -9.66 1.73
CA ARG A 47 -15.00 -9.07 2.33
C ARG A 47 -14.98 -7.55 2.24
N LEU A 48 -13.83 -6.94 2.44
CA LEU A 48 -13.70 -5.49 2.33
C LEU A 48 -14.00 -5.01 0.90
N VAL A 49 -13.39 -5.66 -0.08
CA VAL A 49 -13.59 -5.29 -1.47
C VAL A 49 -15.04 -5.48 -1.90
N GLU A 50 -15.67 -6.56 -1.47
CA GLU A 50 -17.08 -6.79 -1.78
C GLU A 50 -17.98 -5.68 -1.23
N ARG A 51 -17.68 -5.20 -0.03
CA ARG A 51 -18.44 -4.09 0.56
C ARG A 51 -18.18 -2.78 -0.17
N ILE A 52 -16.94 -2.55 -0.59
CA ILE A 52 -16.60 -1.36 -1.35
C ILE A 52 -17.36 -1.35 -2.67
N VAL A 53 -17.34 -2.46 -3.38
CA VAL A 53 -18.05 -2.59 -4.66
C VAL A 53 -19.54 -2.34 -4.48
N GLU A 54 -20.15 -2.95 -3.47
CA GLU A 54 -21.55 -2.75 -3.20
C GLU A 54 -21.92 -1.29 -2.97
N ARG A 55 -21.12 -0.60 -2.17
CA ARG A 55 -21.38 0.81 -1.89
C ARG A 55 -21.15 1.70 -3.10
N MET A 56 -20.12 1.41 -3.89
CA MET A 56 -19.85 2.17 -5.09
C MET A 56 -20.91 1.96 -6.15
N GLU A 57 -21.49 0.78 -6.24
CA GLU A 57 -22.61 0.53 -7.14
C GLU A 57 -23.84 1.35 -6.78
N ARG A 58 -23.98 1.73 -5.52
CA ARG A 58 -25.06 2.58 -5.05
C ARG A 58 -24.75 4.07 -5.18
N GLY A 59 -23.66 4.41 -5.84
CA GLY A 59 -23.27 5.81 -5.99
C GLY A 59 -22.32 6.32 -4.93
N GLY A 60 -21.78 5.41 -4.10
CA GLY A 60 -20.80 5.79 -3.08
C GLY A 60 -19.45 6.16 -3.66
N ARG A 61 -18.61 6.72 -2.82
CA ARG A 61 -17.27 7.14 -3.21
C ARG A 61 -16.25 6.45 -2.32
N MET A 62 -15.04 6.23 -2.86
CA MET A 62 -13.95 5.65 -2.11
C MET A 62 -12.88 6.70 -1.85
N PHE A 63 -12.34 6.68 -0.65
CA PHE A 63 -11.28 7.60 -0.26
C PHE A 63 -10.04 6.81 0.13
N TYR A 64 -8.90 7.18 -0.47
CA TYR A 64 -7.61 6.72 -0.01
C TYR A 64 -7.07 7.77 0.96
N ILE A 65 -6.73 7.37 2.15
CA ILE A 65 -6.15 8.26 3.15
C ILE A 65 -4.83 7.67 3.61
N GLY A 66 -3.77 8.42 3.45
CA GLY A 66 -2.45 7.95 3.86
C GLY A 66 -1.53 9.12 4.15
N ALA A 67 -0.37 8.82 4.73
CA ALA A 67 0.65 9.81 5.01
C ALA A 67 1.90 9.48 4.21
N GLY A 68 2.65 10.53 3.83
CA GLY A 68 3.91 10.35 3.11
C GLY A 68 3.74 9.56 1.83
N THR A 69 4.64 8.60 1.62
CA THR A 69 4.65 7.78 0.41
C THR A 69 3.37 6.98 0.23
N SER A 70 2.81 6.45 1.32
CA SER A 70 1.55 5.70 1.25
C SER A 70 0.42 6.59 0.73
N GLY A 71 0.35 7.84 1.21
CA GLY A 71 -0.64 8.77 0.72
C GLY A 71 -0.45 9.09 -0.75
N ARG A 72 0.79 9.23 -1.20
CA ARG A 72 1.08 9.49 -2.61
C ARG A 72 0.67 8.35 -3.51
N LEU A 73 0.86 7.12 -3.07
CA LEU A 73 0.42 5.95 -3.83
C LEU A 73 -1.10 5.96 -4.00
N GLY A 74 -1.83 6.30 -2.94
CA GLY A 74 -3.29 6.39 -3.03
C GLY A 74 -3.74 7.48 -3.99
N VAL A 75 -3.09 8.64 -3.95
CA VAL A 75 -3.39 9.74 -4.88
C VAL A 75 -3.10 9.34 -6.31
N THR A 76 -1.96 8.71 -6.55
CA THR A 76 -1.59 8.25 -7.89
C THR A 76 -2.62 7.26 -8.43
N ASP A 77 -3.01 6.30 -7.62
CA ASP A 77 -3.99 5.30 -8.02
C ASP A 77 -5.33 5.96 -8.35
N ALA A 78 -5.80 6.85 -7.50
CA ALA A 78 -7.05 7.56 -7.73
C ALA A 78 -7.01 8.39 -9.02
N SER A 79 -5.87 9.03 -9.29
CA SER A 79 -5.74 9.90 -10.46
C SER A 79 -5.78 9.13 -11.78
N GLU A 80 -5.46 7.85 -11.75
CA GLU A 80 -5.42 7.05 -12.97
C GLU A 80 -6.75 6.38 -13.32
N LEU A 81 -7.70 6.36 -12.37
CA LEU A 81 -8.97 5.69 -12.60
C LEU A 81 -9.84 6.35 -13.67
N PRO A 82 -10.00 7.69 -13.67
CA PRO A 82 -10.81 8.31 -14.74
C PRO A 82 -10.27 8.06 -16.14
N PRO A 83 -8.97 8.28 -16.42
CA PRO A 83 -8.48 8.03 -17.79
C PRO A 83 -8.42 6.55 -18.17
N THR A 84 -8.22 5.67 -17.19
CA THR A 84 -8.07 4.24 -17.47
C THR A 84 -9.42 3.53 -17.58
N TYR A 85 -10.35 3.86 -16.69
CA TYR A 85 -11.64 3.16 -16.61
C TYR A 85 -12.84 4.02 -16.93
N GLY A 86 -12.64 5.29 -17.22
CA GLY A 86 -13.74 6.18 -17.60
C GLY A 86 -14.70 6.52 -16.47
N VAL A 87 -14.26 6.38 -15.21
CA VAL A 87 -15.10 6.74 -14.07
C VAL A 87 -15.02 8.24 -13.80
N PRO A 88 -16.07 8.85 -13.18
CA PRO A 88 -16.01 10.26 -12.82
C PRO A 88 -14.90 10.56 -11.83
N PHE A 89 -14.37 11.78 -11.86
CA PHE A 89 -13.26 12.19 -11.00
C PHE A 89 -13.57 12.15 -9.52
N ASP A 90 -14.82 12.28 -9.13
CA ASP A 90 -15.20 12.34 -7.72
C ASP A 90 -15.56 10.98 -7.12
N ARG A 91 -15.38 9.89 -7.85
CA ARG A 91 -15.70 8.56 -7.36
C ARG A 91 -14.62 8.00 -6.45
N VAL A 92 -13.36 8.30 -6.73
CA VAL A 92 -12.22 7.84 -5.92
C VAL A 92 -11.32 9.04 -5.66
N ILE A 93 -11.09 9.33 -4.40
CA ILE A 93 -10.36 10.52 -3.97
C ILE A 93 -9.20 10.14 -3.07
N GLY A 94 -8.01 10.69 -3.38
CA GLY A 94 -6.83 10.48 -2.56
C GLY A 94 -6.58 11.68 -1.67
N LEU A 95 -6.31 11.42 -0.39
CA LEU A 95 -5.98 12.45 0.59
C LEU A 95 -4.66 12.10 1.25
N ILE A 96 -3.75 13.06 1.35
CA ILE A 96 -2.47 12.87 2.02
C ILE A 96 -2.47 13.60 3.34
N ALA A 97 -2.34 12.84 4.43
CA ALA A 97 -2.21 13.43 5.76
C ALA A 97 -0.79 13.98 5.92
N GLY A 98 -0.68 15.17 6.50
CA GLY A 98 0.60 15.81 6.68
C GLY A 98 1.18 16.42 5.41
N GLY A 99 0.47 16.31 4.31
CA GLY A 99 0.85 16.97 3.08
C GLY A 99 0.35 18.39 3.06
N ASP A 100 0.88 19.18 2.15
CA ASP A 100 0.53 20.59 2.05
C ASP A 100 -0.88 20.80 1.56
N ARG A 101 -1.44 19.82 0.89
CA ARG A 101 -2.74 19.98 0.27
C ARG A 101 -3.35 18.62 -0.01
N LYS A 102 -4.65 18.61 -0.13
CA LYS A 102 -5.37 17.48 -0.65
C LYS A 102 -5.15 17.41 -2.15
N SER A 103 -5.07 16.21 -2.64
CA SER A 103 -5.11 15.98 -4.07
C SER A 103 -6.44 15.34 -4.38
N VAL A 104 -7.26 16.06 -5.11
CA VAL A 104 -8.55 15.56 -5.55
C VAL A 104 -8.44 15.30 -7.03
N VAL A 105 -8.83 14.13 -7.42
CA VAL A 105 -8.64 13.70 -8.79
C VAL A 105 -9.97 13.39 -9.43
#